data_66d711a78da638a2d0955caa6bf84a74
#
_entry.id   66d711a78da638a2d0955caa6bf84a74
#
_cell.length_a   1.000
_cell.length_b   1.000
_cell.length_c   1.000
_cell.angle_alpha   90.00
_cell.angle_beta   90.00
_cell.angle_gamma   90.00
#
_symmetry.space_group_name_H-M   'P 1'
#
loop_
_entity.id
_entity.type
_entity.pdbx_description
1 polymer ?
#
loop_
_entity_poly.entity_id
_entity_poly.type
_entity_poly.pdbx_seq_one_letter_code
_entity_poly.pdbx_strand_id
1 'polypeptide(L)'
;MKENIINLLKSSIVIKVIIVDNGASKSLDELKSIPDVIIKHLGQNRGIATAQNVGLRISQSLCSKYALLLDQDSEIETDLVSKLLDGYITLEQKGIKLAAVGPRPFDLFENKKMKASIQRDIQIFEGFSLTKQIIASGKLINLDVLDQVGFMEDDLFIDGVDHEWCWRAGRLGYKIAIIENAIMKHRLGDARGNFLGFTYKIGSPIRL
;
A
#
# COMPACT_ATOMS: atom_id res chain seq x y z
N MET A 1 11.90 9.59 -3.95
CA MET A 1 10.66 9.55 -4.80
C MET A 1 10.97 9.37 -6.28
N LYS A 2 11.68 10.30 -6.97
CA LYS A 2 11.96 10.23 -8.42
C LYS A 2 12.60 8.91 -8.87
N GLU A 3 13.59 8.43 -8.14
CA GLU A 3 14.25 7.15 -8.43
C GLU A 3 13.30 5.96 -8.35
N ASN A 4 12.43 5.93 -7.32
CA ASN A 4 11.40 4.89 -7.19
C ASN A 4 10.43 4.90 -8.38
N ILE A 5 10.00 6.08 -8.83
CA ILE A 5 9.12 6.23 -9.99
C ILE A 5 9.79 5.66 -11.25
N ILE A 6 11.04 6.03 -11.49
CA ILE A 6 11.80 5.53 -12.64
C ILE A 6 11.96 3.99 -12.56
N ASN A 7 12.24 3.46 -11.38
CA ASN A 7 12.37 2.01 -11.20
C ASN A 7 11.05 1.27 -11.40
N LEU A 8 9.93 1.83 -10.95
CA LEU A 8 8.60 1.27 -11.23
C LEU A 8 8.31 1.23 -12.73
N LEU A 9 8.56 2.33 -13.44
CA LEU A 9 8.28 2.44 -14.88
C LEU A 9 9.21 1.61 -15.77
N LYS A 10 10.34 1.10 -15.24
CA LYS A 10 11.16 0.08 -15.95
C LYS A 10 10.47 -1.27 -16.03
N SER A 11 9.51 -1.54 -15.17
CA SER A 11 8.73 -2.78 -15.21
C SER A 11 7.69 -2.70 -16.32
N SER A 12 7.67 -3.69 -17.22
CA SER A 12 6.65 -3.79 -18.27
C SER A 12 5.22 -4.00 -17.75
N ILE A 13 5.07 -4.29 -16.46
CA ILE A 13 3.79 -4.50 -15.78
C ILE A 13 3.16 -3.16 -15.37
N VAL A 14 3.99 -2.15 -15.05
CA VAL A 14 3.52 -0.84 -14.60
C VAL A 14 3.23 0.05 -15.80
N ILE A 15 1.95 0.34 -16.01
CA ILE A 15 1.48 1.14 -17.15
C ILE A 15 1.60 2.64 -16.85
N LYS A 16 1.26 3.06 -15.64
CA LYS A 16 1.27 4.46 -15.19
C LYS A 16 1.65 4.56 -13.73
N VAL A 17 2.27 5.68 -13.37
CA VAL A 17 2.45 6.11 -11.98
C VAL A 17 1.59 7.34 -11.74
N ILE A 18 0.68 7.25 -10.78
CA ILE A 18 -0.22 8.34 -10.40
C ILE A 18 0.26 8.93 -9.09
N ILE A 19 0.59 10.21 -9.10
CA ILE A 19 1.01 10.97 -7.93
C ILE A 19 -0.16 11.86 -7.52
N VAL A 20 -0.71 11.62 -6.35
CA VAL A 20 -1.74 12.49 -5.77
C VAL A 20 -1.07 13.39 -4.75
N ASP A 21 -0.91 14.66 -5.10
CA ASP A 21 -0.36 15.69 -4.22
C ASP A 21 -1.45 16.17 -3.27
N ASN A 22 -1.35 15.76 -2.02
CA ASN A 22 -2.30 16.05 -0.97
C ASN A 22 -1.94 17.34 -0.21
N GLY A 23 -1.59 18.40 -0.95
CA GLY A 23 -1.29 19.71 -0.39
C GLY A 23 0.17 19.87 0.06
N ALA A 24 1.09 19.07 -0.49
CA ALA A 24 2.52 19.26 -0.23
C ALA A 24 3.03 20.57 -0.80
N SER A 25 3.88 21.24 -0.05
CA SER A 25 4.52 22.51 -0.45
C SER A 25 5.67 22.33 -1.45
N LYS A 26 6.07 21.09 -1.75
CA LYS A 26 7.20 20.79 -2.64
C LYS A 26 6.74 20.78 -4.09
N SER A 27 7.50 21.46 -4.95
CA SER A 27 7.27 21.38 -6.39
C SER A 27 7.48 19.96 -6.90
N LEU A 28 6.54 19.50 -7.74
CA LEU A 28 6.61 18.24 -8.46
C LEU A 28 6.97 18.46 -9.94
N ASP A 29 7.45 19.67 -10.29
CA ASP A 29 7.68 20.05 -11.70
C ASP A 29 8.67 19.14 -12.41
N GLU A 30 9.71 18.68 -11.72
CA GLU A 30 10.68 17.75 -12.31
C GLU A 30 10.10 16.35 -12.62
N LEU A 31 8.93 16.03 -12.08
CA LEU A 31 8.26 14.74 -12.34
C LEU A 31 7.31 14.82 -13.53
N LYS A 32 6.87 16.04 -13.92
CA LYS A 32 5.96 16.25 -15.05
C LYS A 32 6.58 15.84 -16.39
N SER A 33 7.92 15.86 -16.50
CA SER A 33 8.64 15.47 -17.70
C SER A 33 8.85 13.97 -17.85
N ILE A 34 8.53 13.17 -16.81
CA ILE A 34 8.69 11.72 -16.86
C ILE A 34 7.49 11.13 -17.61
N PRO A 35 7.70 10.40 -18.73
CA PRO A 35 6.63 9.71 -19.42
C PRO A 35 5.87 8.79 -18.48
N ASP A 36 4.57 8.64 -18.70
CA ASP A 36 3.69 7.74 -17.95
C ASP A 36 3.50 8.11 -16.46
N VAL A 37 3.83 9.34 -16.08
CA VAL A 37 3.51 9.92 -14.77
C VAL A 37 2.31 10.86 -14.90
N ILE A 38 1.32 10.66 -14.04
CA ILE A 38 0.14 11.52 -13.89
C ILE A 38 0.24 12.19 -12.53
N ILE A 39 0.14 13.52 -12.50
CA ILE A 39 0.15 14.29 -11.24
C ILE A 39 -1.24 14.91 -11.05
N LYS A 40 -1.85 14.63 -9.90
CA LYS A 40 -3.12 15.23 -9.47
C LYS A 40 -2.92 16.03 -8.20
N HIS A 41 -3.12 17.34 -8.27
CA HIS A 41 -3.05 18.22 -7.10
C HIS A 41 -4.42 18.32 -6.46
N LEU A 42 -4.50 18.18 -5.12
CA LEU A 42 -5.72 18.39 -4.33
C LEU A 42 -5.82 19.83 -3.81
N GLY A 43 -4.75 20.61 -3.86
CA GLY A 43 -4.69 22.00 -3.44
C GLY A 43 -4.63 22.22 -1.93
N GLN A 44 -5.05 21.26 -1.14
CA GLN A 44 -4.98 21.25 0.32
C GLN A 44 -4.91 19.83 0.85
N ASN A 45 -4.50 19.65 2.11
CA ASN A 45 -4.52 18.34 2.75
C ASN A 45 -5.97 17.89 3.01
N ARG A 46 -6.40 16.84 2.31
CA ARG A 46 -7.73 16.22 2.42
C ARG A 46 -7.70 14.85 3.11
N GLY A 47 -6.60 14.51 3.73
CA GLY A 47 -6.39 13.18 4.32
C GLY A 47 -5.91 12.14 3.32
N ILE A 48 -5.34 11.05 3.85
CA ILE A 48 -4.77 9.97 3.04
C ILE A 48 -5.87 9.16 2.32
N ALA A 49 -7.02 8.99 2.96
CA ALA A 49 -8.16 8.28 2.39
C ALA A 49 -8.61 8.92 1.07
N THR A 50 -8.88 10.24 1.09
CA THR A 50 -9.28 11.00 -0.11
C THR A 50 -8.19 10.95 -1.18
N ALA A 51 -6.92 11.09 -0.80
CA ALA A 51 -5.81 11.02 -1.76
C ALA A 51 -5.75 9.64 -2.45
N GLN A 52 -5.86 8.56 -1.69
CA GLN A 52 -5.91 7.21 -2.23
C GLN A 52 -7.12 7.01 -3.14
N ASN A 53 -8.30 7.48 -2.74
CA ASN A 53 -9.53 7.38 -3.54
C ASN A 53 -9.39 8.10 -4.90
N VAL A 54 -8.78 9.27 -4.91
CA VAL A 54 -8.50 9.98 -6.18
C VAL A 54 -7.58 9.16 -7.08
N GLY A 55 -6.51 8.59 -6.54
CA GLY A 55 -5.60 7.71 -7.28
C GLY A 55 -6.29 6.47 -7.84
N LEU A 56 -7.11 5.80 -7.01
CA LEU A 56 -7.87 4.60 -7.40
C LEU A 56 -8.89 4.90 -8.51
N ARG A 57 -9.61 6.03 -8.44
CA ARG A 57 -10.56 6.45 -9.49
C ARG A 57 -9.84 6.75 -10.82
N ILE A 58 -8.67 7.39 -10.78
CA ILE A 58 -7.85 7.60 -11.98
C ILE A 58 -7.42 6.24 -12.54
N SER A 59 -6.97 5.30 -11.71
CA SER A 59 -6.57 3.95 -12.13
C SER A 59 -7.73 3.21 -12.80
N GLN A 60 -8.95 3.29 -12.26
CA GLN A 60 -10.15 2.72 -12.91
C GLN A 60 -10.44 3.38 -14.26
N SER A 61 -10.32 4.71 -14.37
CA SER A 61 -10.54 5.42 -15.63
C SER A 61 -9.54 5.07 -16.73
N LEU A 62 -8.37 4.54 -16.33
CA LEU A 62 -7.36 3.99 -17.24
C LEU A 62 -7.59 2.50 -17.57
N CYS A 63 -8.71 1.93 -17.15
CA CYS A 63 -9.03 0.52 -17.31
C CYS A 63 -7.96 -0.44 -16.73
N SER A 64 -7.26 -0.01 -15.69
CA SER A 64 -6.31 -0.86 -14.98
C SER A 64 -7.05 -1.93 -14.18
N LYS A 65 -6.55 -3.16 -14.18
CA LYS A 65 -7.11 -4.23 -13.34
C LYS A 65 -6.63 -4.14 -11.89
N TYR A 66 -5.44 -3.66 -11.68
CA TYR A 66 -4.82 -3.55 -10.35
C TYR A 66 -4.29 -2.15 -10.08
N ALA A 67 -4.25 -1.77 -8.81
CA ALA A 67 -3.55 -0.59 -8.34
C ALA A 67 -2.65 -0.95 -7.15
N LEU A 68 -1.39 -0.50 -7.19
CA LEU A 68 -0.45 -0.61 -6.09
C LEU A 68 -0.39 0.72 -5.34
N LEU A 69 -0.77 0.71 -4.07
CA LEU A 69 -0.63 1.87 -3.20
C LEU A 69 0.79 1.94 -2.62
N LEU A 70 1.38 3.13 -2.64
CA LEU A 70 2.73 3.37 -2.13
C LEU A 70 2.79 4.71 -1.39
N ASP A 71 3.52 4.74 -0.30
CA ASP A 71 3.88 5.98 0.36
C ASP A 71 5.10 6.62 -0.32
N GLN A 72 5.25 7.93 -0.22
CA GLN A 72 6.31 8.68 -0.91
C GLN A 72 7.74 8.30 -0.47
N ASP A 73 7.88 7.76 0.74
CA ASP A 73 9.13 7.35 1.37
C ASP A 73 9.38 5.83 1.34
N SER A 74 8.52 5.07 0.66
CA SER A 74 8.68 3.62 0.49
C SER A 74 9.95 3.29 -0.28
N GLU A 75 10.75 2.36 0.22
CA GLU A 75 11.85 1.76 -0.50
C GLU A 75 11.38 0.50 -1.23
N ILE A 76 11.42 0.54 -2.57
CA ILE A 76 10.83 -0.49 -3.43
C ILE A 76 11.93 -1.30 -4.09
N GLU A 77 11.90 -2.61 -3.91
CA GLU A 77 12.72 -3.52 -4.70
C GLU A 77 12.16 -3.65 -6.13
N THR A 78 13.03 -3.83 -7.10
CA THR A 78 12.66 -3.82 -8.55
C THR A 78 11.67 -4.92 -8.93
N ASP A 79 11.64 -6.02 -8.20
CA ASP A 79 10.78 -7.18 -8.43
C ASP A 79 9.53 -7.21 -7.53
N LEU A 80 9.32 -6.17 -6.70
CA LEU A 80 8.18 -6.12 -5.78
C LEU A 80 6.84 -6.26 -6.52
N VAL A 81 6.66 -5.49 -7.60
CA VAL A 81 5.41 -5.47 -8.36
C VAL A 81 5.11 -6.84 -8.97
N SER A 82 6.12 -7.47 -9.60
CA SER A 82 5.95 -8.80 -10.20
C SER A 82 5.63 -9.85 -9.13
N LYS A 83 6.37 -9.88 -8.03
CA LYS A 83 6.11 -10.82 -6.92
C LYS A 83 4.69 -10.69 -6.35
N LEU A 84 4.21 -9.46 -6.16
CA LEU A 84 2.86 -9.21 -5.66
C LEU A 84 1.80 -9.67 -6.67
N LEU A 85 1.98 -9.35 -7.96
CA LEU A 85 1.03 -9.73 -9.00
C LEU A 85 1.01 -11.24 -9.21
N ASP A 86 2.17 -11.89 -9.31
CA ASP A 86 2.27 -13.35 -9.46
C ASP A 86 1.66 -14.08 -8.26
N GLY A 87 1.89 -13.55 -7.06
CA GLY A 87 1.29 -14.08 -5.84
C GLY A 87 -0.23 -13.92 -5.83
N TYR A 88 -0.74 -12.76 -6.25
CA TYR A 88 -2.19 -12.53 -6.39
C TYR A 88 -2.81 -13.55 -7.36
N ILE A 89 -2.26 -13.67 -8.57
CA ILE A 89 -2.75 -14.58 -9.60
C ILE A 89 -2.68 -16.03 -9.12
N THR A 90 -1.59 -16.44 -8.48
CA THR A 90 -1.42 -17.80 -7.95
C THR A 90 -2.50 -18.15 -6.93
N LEU A 91 -2.81 -17.24 -6.00
CA LEU A 91 -3.83 -17.47 -4.98
C LEU A 91 -5.25 -17.46 -5.59
N GLU A 92 -5.50 -16.56 -6.56
CA GLU A 92 -6.78 -16.53 -7.29
C GLU A 92 -7.03 -17.84 -8.05
N GLN A 93 -6.01 -18.38 -8.73
CA GLN A 93 -6.07 -19.67 -9.41
C GLN A 93 -6.34 -20.86 -8.46
N LYS A 94 -5.96 -20.72 -7.20
CA LYS A 94 -6.28 -21.69 -6.13
C LYS A 94 -7.68 -21.50 -5.53
N GLY A 95 -8.49 -20.62 -6.11
CA GLY A 95 -9.87 -20.38 -5.68
C GLY A 95 -10.03 -19.46 -4.48
N ILE A 96 -8.99 -18.73 -4.10
CA ILE A 96 -9.07 -17.76 -2.99
C ILE A 96 -9.63 -16.45 -3.53
N LYS A 97 -10.78 -16.01 -3.00
CA LYS A 97 -11.43 -14.74 -3.34
C LYS A 97 -10.65 -13.59 -2.66
N LEU A 98 -9.70 -12.99 -3.38
CA LEU A 98 -8.84 -11.93 -2.86
C LEU A 98 -9.40 -10.53 -3.12
N ALA A 99 -9.27 -9.63 -2.13
CA ALA A 99 -9.44 -8.19 -2.33
C ALA A 99 -8.09 -7.52 -2.62
N ALA A 100 -7.07 -7.88 -1.86
CA ALA A 100 -5.74 -7.30 -1.99
C ALA A 100 -4.67 -8.27 -1.48
N VAL A 101 -3.44 -8.02 -1.93
CA VAL A 101 -2.24 -8.63 -1.36
C VAL A 101 -1.23 -7.55 -0.98
N GLY A 102 -0.32 -7.87 -0.08
CA GLY A 102 0.76 -6.97 0.29
C GLY A 102 2.06 -7.71 0.52
N PRO A 103 3.18 -6.97 0.57
CA PRO A 103 4.47 -7.54 0.89
C PRO A 103 4.58 -7.91 2.37
N ARG A 104 5.57 -8.73 2.71
CA ARG A 104 6.00 -8.90 4.10
C ARG A 104 6.80 -7.67 4.53
N PRO A 105 6.32 -6.88 5.50
CA PRO A 105 7.08 -5.75 6.01
C PRO A 105 8.36 -6.22 6.69
N PHE A 106 9.46 -5.51 6.43
CA PHE A 106 10.75 -5.73 7.08
C PHE A 106 11.13 -4.49 7.90
N ASP A 107 11.34 -4.69 9.19
CA ASP A 107 11.76 -3.61 10.08
C ASP A 107 13.28 -3.41 9.96
N LEU A 108 13.68 -2.26 9.43
CA LEU A 108 15.11 -1.91 9.28
C LEU A 108 15.82 -1.72 10.62
N PHE A 109 15.12 -1.32 11.69
CA PHE A 109 15.73 -1.12 13.01
C PHE A 109 15.97 -2.45 13.73
N GLU A 110 15.00 -3.37 13.66
CA GLU A 110 15.12 -4.68 14.29
C GLU A 110 15.76 -5.73 13.39
N ASN A 111 16.08 -5.37 12.14
CA ASN A 111 16.66 -6.25 11.12
C ASN A 111 15.92 -7.60 11.02
N LYS A 112 14.59 -7.56 11.07
CA LYS A 112 13.73 -8.75 11.02
C LYS A 112 12.43 -8.51 10.29
N LYS A 113 11.85 -9.59 9.76
CA LYS A 113 10.48 -9.59 9.23
C LYS A 113 9.50 -9.25 10.34
N MET A 114 8.67 -8.25 10.12
CA MET A 114 7.63 -7.88 11.08
C MET A 114 6.53 -8.94 11.08
N LYS A 115 6.14 -9.34 12.29
CA LYS A 115 4.88 -10.05 12.52
C LYS A 115 3.88 -9.05 13.09
N ALA A 116 2.64 -9.10 12.62
CA ALA A 116 1.58 -8.30 13.23
C ALA A 116 1.46 -8.66 14.71
N SER A 117 1.58 -7.65 15.59
CA SER A 117 1.61 -7.87 17.05
C SER A 117 0.28 -8.39 17.59
N ILE A 118 -0.84 -8.15 16.90
CA ILE A 118 -2.20 -8.42 17.38
C ILE A 118 -2.88 -9.54 16.57
N GLN A 119 -2.38 -9.86 15.37
CA GLN A 119 -2.99 -10.87 14.51
C GLN A 119 -1.95 -11.87 14.06
N ARG A 120 -2.25 -13.14 14.28
CA ARG A 120 -1.44 -14.22 13.72
C ARG A 120 -1.86 -14.42 12.29
N ASP A 121 -0.94 -14.15 11.35
CA ASP A 121 -1.10 -14.55 9.96
C ASP A 121 -1.23 -16.08 9.92
N ILE A 122 -2.16 -16.55 9.12
CA ILE A 122 -2.36 -17.99 8.92
C ILE A 122 -1.67 -18.33 7.61
N GLN A 123 -0.56 -19.05 7.69
CA GLN A 123 0.09 -19.58 6.49
C GLN A 123 -0.85 -20.61 5.85
N ILE A 124 -1.18 -20.39 4.58
CA ILE A 124 -2.08 -21.27 3.82
C ILE A 124 -1.35 -22.16 2.83
N PHE A 125 -0.22 -21.66 2.31
CA PHE A 125 0.69 -22.36 1.42
C PHE A 125 2.11 -21.88 1.70
N GLU A 126 3.11 -22.62 1.21
CA GLU A 126 4.48 -22.14 1.22
C GLU A 126 4.57 -20.80 0.45
N GLY A 127 5.10 -19.80 1.13
CA GLY A 127 5.26 -18.44 0.57
C GLY A 127 4.03 -17.53 0.64
N PHE A 128 2.89 -17.98 1.22
CA PHE A 128 1.65 -17.20 1.30
C PHE A 128 0.99 -17.29 2.68
N SER A 129 0.56 -16.15 3.21
CA SER A 129 -0.16 -16.08 4.47
C SER A 129 -1.44 -15.24 4.34
N LEU A 130 -2.56 -15.73 4.88
CA LEU A 130 -3.75 -14.91 5.06
C LEU A 130 -3.59 -14.04 6.29
N THR A 131 -4.07 -12.82 6.19
CA THR A 131 -4.13 -11.86 7.29
C THR A 131 -5.45 -11.13 7.30
N LYS A 132 -5.78 -10.45 8.40
CA LYS A 132 -6.97 -9.61 8.47
C LYS A 132 -6.75 -8.22 7.88
N GLN A 133 -5.51 -7.77 7.84
CA GLN A 133 -5.15 -6.42 7.40
C GLN A 133 -3.71 -6.34 6.92
N ILE A 134 -3.47 -5.40 6.04
CA ILE A 134 -2.15 -4.96 5.58
C ILE A 134 -2.13 -3.43 5.55
N ILE A 135 -0.95 -2.85 5.71
CA ILE A 135 -0.77 -1.41 5.57
C ILE A 135 -0.99 -0.95 4.13
N ALA A 136 -1.23 0.33 3.93
CA ALA A 136 -1.44 0.91 2.60
C ALA A 136 -0.20 0.75 1.72
N SER A 137 0.98 1.04 2.26
CA SER A 137 2.21 0.97 1.48
C SER A 137 2.54 -0.46 1.04
N GLY A 138 2.62 -0.67 -0.27
CA GLY A 138 2.79 -1.99 -0.89
C GLY A 138 1.49 -2.78 -1.10
N LYS A 139 0.31 -2.20 -0.81
CA LYS A 139 -0.98 -2.87 -1.03
C LYS A 139 -1.34 -2.90 -2.50
N LEU A 140 -1.37 -4.09 -3.09
CA LEU A 140 -1.88 -4.34 -4.44
C LEU A 140 -3.36 -4.69 -4.35
N ILE A 141 -4.22 -3.83 -4.89
CA ILE A 141 -5.68 -3.96 -4.88
C ILE A 141 -6.15 -4.39 -6.27
N ASN A 142 -7.04 -5.38 -6.34
CA ASN A 142 -7.84 -5.63 -7.54
C ASN A 142 -8.96 -4.58 -7.61
N LEU A 143 -8.98 -3.76 -8.67
CA LEU A 143 -9.91 -2.65 -8.80
C LEU A 143 -11.36 -3.10 -9.01
N ASP A 144 -11.60 -4.32 -9.52
CA ASP A 144 -12.95 -4.89 -9.66
C ASP A 144 -13.62 -5.09 -8.29
N VAL A 145 -12.83 -5.22 -7.22
CA VAL A 145 -13.34 -5.39 -5.85
C VAL A 145 -13.99 -4.12 -5.32
N LEU A 146 -13.59 -2.96 -5.83
CA LEU A 146 -14.11 -1.66 -5.37
C LEU A 146 -15.60 -1.49 -5.62
N ASP A 147 -16.18 -2.18 -6.59
CA ASP A 147 -17.64 -2.14 -6.85
C ASP A 147 -18.45 -2.76 -5.70
N GLN A 148 -17.87 -3.72 -4.98
CA GLN A 148 -18.52 -4.40 -3.86
C GLN A 148 -18.03 -3.88 -2.49
N VAL A 149 -16.72 -3.72 -2.33
CA VAL A 149 -16.12 -3.27 -1.07
C VAL A 149 -16.23 -1.76 -0.90
N GLY A 150 -16.23 -1.00 -2.00
CA GLY A 150 -16.17 0.45 -1.98
C GLY A 150 -14.73 0.99 -1.85
N PHE A 151 -14.62 2.29 -1.94
CA PHE A 151 -13.38 3.04 -1.77
C PHE A 151 -12.99 3.15 -0.30
N MET A 152 -11.86 3.78 -0.02
CA MET A 152 -11.42 4.09 1.35
C MET A 152 -12.42 5.02 2.03
N GLU A 153 -12.58 4.91 3.35
CA GLU A 153 -13.49 5.77 4.12
C GLU A 153 -12.88 7.15 4.34
N ASP A 154 -13.39 8.15 3.64
CA ASP A 154 -12.85 9.52 3.63
C ASP A 154 -12.86 10.16 5.03
N ASP A 155 -13.87 9.86 5.86
CA ASP A 155 -14.02 10.43 7.20
C ASP A 155 -12.92 9.99 8.18
N LEU A 156 -12.23 8.91 7.90
CA LEU A 156 -11.09 8.47 8.72
C LEU A 156 -9.85 9.35 8.55
N PHE A 157 -9.82 10.14 7.52
CA PHE A 157 -8.77 11.10 7.20
C PHE A 157 -7.37 10.47 7.06
N ILE A 158 -6.79 9.90 8.15
CA ILE A 158 -5.45 9.31 8.18
C ILE A 158 -5.36 7.96 8.91
N ASP A 159 -5.92 7.87 10.12
CA ASP A 159 -5.75 6.68 10.96
C ASP A 159 -6.77 5.59 10.65
N GLY A 160 -6.30 4.34 10.54
CA GLY A 160 -7.17 3.18 10.37
C GLY A 160 -7.74 2.97 8.98
N VAL A 161 -7.48 3.85 8.01
CA VAL A 161 -8.00 3.80 6.64
C VAL A 161 -7.75 2.45 5.97
N ASP A 162 -6.52 1.98 6.03
CA ASP A 162 -6.08 0.72 5.43
C ASP A 162 -6.65 -0.51 6.16
N HIS A 163 -6.82 -0.41 7.48
CA HIS A 163 -7.38 -1.49 8.30
C HIS A 163 -8.89 -1.62 8.12
N GLU A 164 -9.62 -0.49 8.15
CA GLU A 164 -11.07 -0.45 7.94
C GLU A 164 -11.42 -1.09 6.61
N TRP A 165 -10.75 -0.67 5.54
CA TRP A 165 -10.99 -1.21 4.20
C TRP A 165 -10.76 -2.74 4.14
N CYS A 166 -9.68 -3.23 4.75
CA CYS A 166 -9.39 -4.66 4.81
C CYS A 166 -10.48 -5.43 5.59
N TRP A 167 -10.95 -4.89 6.70
CA TRP A 167 -12.00 -5.53 7.51
C TRP A 167 -13.35 -5.51 6.79
N ARG A 168 -13.67 -4.44 6.08
CA ARG A 168 -14.87 -4.33 5.26
C ARG A 168 -14.85 -5.36 4.12
N ALA A 169 -13.73 -5.51 3.43
CA ALA A 169 -13.53 -6.56 2.44
C ALA A 169 -13.70 -7.97 3.05
N GLY A 170 -13.13 -8.18 4.24
CA GLY A 170 -13.26 -9.44 4.97
C GLY A 170 -14.71 -9.79 5.33
N ARG A 171 -15.53 -8.81 5.72
CA ARG A 171 -16.98 -8.99 5.99
C ARG A 171 -17.75 -9.42 4.75
N LEU A 172 -17.31 -9.03 3.57
CA LEU A 172 -17.89 -9.43 2.28
C LEU A 172 -17.31 -10.75 1.73
N GLY A 173 -16.54 -11.47 2.56
CA GLY A 173 -15.99 -12.78 2.22
C GLY A 173 -14.68 -12.75 1.44
N TYR A 174 -14.14 -11.57 1.15
CA TYR A 174 -12.82 -11.46 0.54
C TYR A 174 -11.70 -11.79 1.52
N LYS A 175 -10.55 -12.19 1.01
CA LYS A 175 -9.34 -12.44 1.79
C LYS A 175 -8.28 -11.39 1.46
N ILE A 176 -7.45 -11.14 2.45
CA ILE A 176 -6.23 -10.34 2.33
C ILE A 176 -5.05 -11.28 2.52
N ALA A 177 -4.04 -11.22 1.68
CA ALA A 177 -2.89 -12.09 1.80
C ALA A 177 -1.57 -11.31 1.82
N ILE A 178 -0.58 -11.92 2.44
CA ILE A 178 0.81 -11.49 2.43
C ILE A 178 1.59 -12.43 1.53
N ILE A 179 2.36 -11.85 0.62
CA ILE A 179 3.30 -12.55 -0.25
C ILE A 179 4.66 -12.54 0.45
N GLU A 180 5.07 -13.69 0.98
CA GLU A 180 6.20 -13.81 1.91
C GLU A 180 7.57 -13.51 1.27
N ASN A 181 7.71 -13.72 -0.03
CA ASN A 181 8.92 -13.42 -0.80
C ASN A 181 8.94 -12.00 -1.38
N ALA A 182 7.83 -11.27 -1.31
CA ALA A 182 7.76 -9.85 -1.60
C ALA A 182 8.08 -9.06 -0.33
N ILE A 183 9.26 -8.50 -0.24
CA ILE A 183 9.71 -7.79 0.96
C ILE A 183 9.69 -6.30 0.70
N MET A 184 9.11 -5.54 1.62
CA MET A 184 9.19 -4.09 1.60
C MET A 184 9.84 -3.59 2.88
N LYS A 185 10.90 -2.83 2.72
CA LYS A 185 11.60 -2.19 3.82
C LYS A 185 10.79 -0.98 4.27
N HIS A 186 10.45 -0.94 5.54
CA HIS A 186 9.68 0.14 6.12
C HIS A 186 10.44 0.77 7.29
N ARG A 187 10.57 2.09 7.27
CA ARG A 187 11.05 2.86 8.41
C ARG A 187 9.85 3.19 9.29
N LEU A 188 9.66 2.42 10.34
CA LEU A 188 8.62 2.70 11.32
C LEU A 188 9.06 3.82 12.25
N GLY A 189 8.64 5.06 11.99
CA GLY A 189 8.77 6.23 12.86
C GLY A 189 10.18 6.46 13.45
N ASP A 190 10.67 7.67 13.42
CA ASP A 190 12.07 8.01 13.81
C ASP A 190 12.39 7.88 15.31
N ALA A 191 11.41 7.57 16.17
CA ALA A 191 11.64 7.41 17.61
C ALA A 191 10.76 6.34 18.24
N ARG A 192 11.39 5.46 19.02
CA ARG A 192 10.73 4.53 19.95
C ARG A 192 11.04 5.00 21.36
N GLY A 193 10.01 5.29 22.15
CA GLY A 193 10.15 5.60 23.58
C GLY A 193 9.72 4.41 24.44
N ASN A 194 10.39 4.19 25.56
CA ASN A 194 9.95 3.24 26.58
C ASN A 194 9.38 4.03 27.76
N PHE A 195 8.15 3.73 28.14
CA PHE A 195 7.52 4.28 29.34
C PHE A 195 6.91 3.13 30.16
N LEU A 196 7.29 3.05 31.41
CA LEU A 196 6.83 2.00 32.35
C LEU A 196 6.95 0.56 31.79
N GLY A 197 8.03 0.24 31.07
CA GLY A 197 8.26 -1.08 30.52
C GLY A 197 7.50 -1.39 29.21
N PHE A 198 6.71 -0.46 28.69
CA PHE A 198 6.05 -0.59 27.40
C PHE A 198 6.79 0.21 26.32
N THR A 199 7.05 -0.43 25.19
CA THR A 199 7.59 0.25 24.01
C THR A 199 6.45 0.92 23.26
N TYR A 200 6.50 2.24 23.12
CA TYR A 200 5.57 3.01 22.29
C TYR A 200 6.32 3.64 21.12
N LYS A 201 5.61 3.80 20.01
CA LYS A 201 6.14 4.50 18.84
C LYS A 201 5.73 5.96 18.94
N ILE A 202 6.72 6.83 18.91
CA ILE A 202 6.47 8.26 18.71
C ILE A 202 6.48 8.46 17.20
N GLY A 203 5.32 8.74 16.61
CA GLY A 203 5.27 9.21 15.24
C GLY A 203 6.07 10.49 15.11
N SER A 204 6.82 10.66 14.02
CA SER A 204 7.38 11.96 13.70
C SER A 204 6.24 13.00 13.74
N PRO A 205 6.44 14.19 14.30
CA PRO A 205 5.41 15.21 14.30
C PRO A 205 5.01 15.47 12.85
N ILE A 206 3.71 15.39 12.59
CA ILE A 206 3.14 15.74 11.29
C ILE A 206 3.60 17.18 11.06
N ARG A 207 4.57 17.37 10.18
CA ARG A 207 4.89 18.72 9.72
C ARG A 207 3.70 19.15 8.86
N LEU A 208 2.86 19.97 9.48
CA LEU A 208 1.81 20.72 8.82
C LEU A 208 2.40 21.60 7.71
#